data_442cf1a4aa881f7d8a2d6e8a3c152004
#
_entry.id   442cf1a4aa881f7d8a2d6e8a3c152004
#
_cell.length_a   1.000
_cell.length_b   1.000
_cell.length_c   1.000
_cell.angle_alpha   90.00
_cell.angle_beta   90.00
_cell.angle_gamma   90.00
#
_symmetry.space_group_name_H-M   'P 1'
#
loop_
_entity.id
_entity.type
_entity.pdbx_description
1 polymer ?
#
loop_
_entity_poly.entity_id
_entity_poly.type
_entity_poly.pdbx_seq_one_letter_code
_entity_poly.pdbx_strand_id
1 'polypeptide(L)'
;MKKFILAALAIMTIGCTAQAQAYKNSRYYNQRTGHLDYSRRPGTGLYQSGENYYGLRIGPSFSTVSSDDKTLDGGNAQTGLNVGAVVGIALSDRAPVFFETGLYYTEKGGKKKLDDGKKMTYDLNYLEVPLTVKYAYPIDDHFSIQPFAGGYLACGVGGKIKNYRKREADPSFSSDRFKRFDGGLRLGCGVAYDMFYADLTYDVGLANICHDEFDTSHNGCLTLNFGVNF
;
A
#
# COMPACT_ATOMS: atom_id res chain seq x y z
N MET A 1 -1.76 15.65 -15.81
CA MET A 1 -2.45 16.01 -14.56
C MET A 1 -3.98 15.99 -14.68
N LYS A 2 -4.63 16.74 -15.61
CA LYS A 2 -6.12 16.75 -15.74
C LYS A 2 -6.76 15.36 -15.92
N LYS A 3 -6.14 14.43 -16.66
CA LYS A 3 -6.66 13.06 -16.88
C LYS A 3 -6.62 12.20 -15.61
N PHE A 4 -5.65 12.40 -14.73
CA PHE A 4 -5.56 11.68 -13.44
C PHE A 4 -6.58 12.18 -12.42
N ILE A 5 -6.86 13.50 -12.42
CA ILE A 5 -7.90 14.10 -11.57
C ILE A 5 -9.28 13.59 -11.97
N LEU A 6 -9.56 13.51 -13.28
CA LEU A 6 -10.83 12.95 -13.79
C LEU A 6 -10.98 11.46 -13.44
N ALA A 7 -9.92 10.67 -13.55
CA ALA A 7 -9.93 9.26 -13.17
C ALA A 7 -10.18 9.09 -11.66
N ALA A 8 -9.53 9.89 -10.82
CA ALA A 8 -9.74 9.86 -9.37
C ALA A 8 -11.17 10.26 -8.99
N LEU A 9 -11.75 11.29 -9.64
CA LEU A 9 -13.14 11.68 -9.44
C LEU A 9 -14.13 10.59 -9.89
N ALA A 10 -13.90 9.95 -11.04
CA ALA A 10 -14.74 8.85 -11.51
C ALA A 10 -14.69 7.64 -10.56
N ILE A 11 -13.51 7.33 -10.02
CA ILE A 11 -13.33 6.27 -9.03
C ILE A 11 -14.07 6.60 -7.73
N MET A 12 -14.01 7.84 -7.26
CA MET A 12 -14.77 8.28 -6.07
C MET A 12 -16.28 8.16 -6.27
N THR A 13 -16.81 8.52 -7.44
CA THR A 13 -18.26 8.41 -7.72
C THR A 13 -18.73 6.96 -7.78
N ILE A 14 -17.93 6.05 -8.36
CA ILE A 14 -18.22 4.61 -8.38
C ILE A 14 -18.19 4.04 -6.96
N GLY A 15 -17.22 4.43 -6.14
CA GLY A 15 -17.12 4.03 -4.73
C GLY A 15 -18.37 4.42 -3.93
N CYS A 16 -18.81 5.66 -4.06
CA CYS A 16 -20.00 6.16 -3.36
C CYS A 16 -21.31 5.41 -3.74
N THR A 17 -21.46 5.06 -5.03
CA THR A 17 -22.66 4.32 -5.48
C THR A 17 -22.64 2.87 -5.03
N ALA A 18 -21.48 2.22 -5.07
CA ALA A 18 -21.30 0.85 -4.57
C ALA A 18 -21.57 0.75 -3.06
N GLN A 19 -21.08 1.73 -2.29
CA GLN A 19 -21.33 1.80 -0.85
C GLN A 19 -22.84 1.97 -0.53
N ALA A 20 -23.55 2.86 -1.24
CA ALA A 20 -24.98 3.06 -1.02
C ALA A 20 -25.79 1.79 -1.28
N GLN A 21 -25.34 0.96 -2.22
CA GLN A 21 -25.98 -0.30 -2.54
C GLN A 21 -25.64 -1.42 -1.54
N ALA A 22 -24.36 -1.50 -1.11
CA ALA A 22 -23.92 -2.39 -0.05
C ALA A 22 -24.62 -2.08 1.29
N TYR A 23 -24.76 -0.80 1.63
CA TYR A 23 -25.47 -0.33 2.80
C TYR A 23 -26.93 -0.82 2.84
N LYS A 24 -27.68 -0.70 1.71
CA LYS A 24 -29.07 -1.14 1.59
C LYS A 24 -29.22 -2.66 1.57
N ASN A 25 -28.22 -3.36 1.10
CA ASN A 25 -28.23 -4.84 1.01
C ASN A 25 -27.65 -5.50 2.27
N SER A 26 -27.17 -4.72 3.23
CA SER A 26 -26.65 -5.25 4.48
C SER A 26 -27.75 -5.99 5.24
N ARG A 27 -27.41 -7.16 5.80
CA ARG A 27 -28.26 -8.01 6.64
C ARG A 27 -28.80 -7.28 7.89
N TYR A 28 -28.15 -6.16 8.25
CA TYR A 28 -28.43 -5.32 9.41
C TYR A 28 -29.15 -4.01 9.05
N TYR A 29 -29.43 -3.80 7.76
CA TYR A 29 -30.22 -2.66 7.33
C TYR A 29 -31.67 -2.79 7.83
N ASN A 30 -32.06 -1.89 8.71
CA ASN A 30 -33.43 -1.83 9.21
C ASN A 30 -34.31 -1.04 8.22
N GLN A 31 -35.11 -1.74 7.45
CA GLN A 31 -36.01 -1.12 6.46
C GLN A 31 -37.03 -0.13 7.07
N ARG A 32 -37.33 -0.22 8.39
CA ARG A 32 -38.24 0.72 9.07
C ARG A 32 -37.58 2.05 9.41
N THR A 33 -36.32 2.02 9.84
CA THR A 33 -35.61 3.23 10.30
C THR A 33 -34.71 3.81 9.22
N GLY A 34 -34.43 3.07 8.15
CA GLY A 34 -33.50 3.48 7.09
C GLY A 34 -32.02 3.48 7.51
N HIS A 35 -31.71 2.87 8.66
CA HIS A 35 -30.34 2.82 9.21
C HIS A 35 -29.88 1.39 9.46
N LEU A 36 -28.56 1.18 9.53
CA LEU A 36 -27.97 -0.07 10.00
C LEU A 36 -28.16 -0.20 11.51
N ASP A 37 -28.52 -1.39 11.97
CA ASP A 37 -28.63 -1.70 13.39
C ASP A 37 -27.28 -2.12 13.96
N TYR A 38 -26.51 -1.14 14.41
CA TYR A 38 -25.17 -1.31 14.97
C TYR A 38 -25.13 -2.00 16.33
N SER A 39 -26.28 -2.15 17.02
CA SER A 39 -26.33 -2.74 18.36
C SER A 39 -26.04 -4.25 18.39
N ARG A 40 -25.91 -4.88 17.25
CA ARG A 40 -25.84 -6.35 17.12
C ARG A 40 -24.44 -6.88 16.76
N ARG A 41 -23.48 -6.05 16.36
CA ARG A 41 -22.13 -6.48 15.96
C ARG A 41 -21.01 -5.61 16.47
N PRO A 42 -19.88 -6.20 16.88
CA PRO A 42 -18.67 -5.45 17.16
C PRO A 42 -18.10 -4.87 15.85
N GLY A 43 -17.72 -3.60 15.90
CA GLY A 43 -17.13 -2.87 14.78
C GLY A 43 -17.77 -1.52 14.58
N THR A 44 -17.25 -0.75 13.63
CA THR A 44 -17.65 0.63 13.35
C THR A 44 -17.91 0.80 11.85
N GLY A 45 -19.05 1.37 11.49
CA GLY A 45 -19.36 1.70 10.10
C GLY A 45 -19.21 0.50 9.15
N LEU A 46 -18.28 0.60 8.20
CA LEU A 46 -17.97 -0.44 7.20
C LEU A 46 -17.15 -1.62 7.75
N TYR A 47 -16.58 -1.48 8.96
CA TYR A 47 -15.70 -2.48 9.54
C TYR A 47 -16.39 -3.31 10.61
N GLN A 48 -17.57 -3.82 10.29
CA GLN A 48 -18.30 -4.72 11.17
C GLN A 48 -17.79 -6.15 11.03
N SER A 49 -17.75 -6.88 12.15
CA SER A 49 -17.37 -8.29 12.13
C SER A 49 -18.26 -9.10 11.19
N GLY A 50 -17.64 -9.96 10.38
CA GLY A 50 -18.29 -10.82 9.39
C GLY A 50 -18.74 -10.12 8.09
N GLU A 51 -18.42 -8.85 7.87
CA GLU A 51 -18.66 -8.15 6.60
C GLU A 51 -17.35 -7.81 5.89
N ASN A 52 -17.29 -8.06 4.60
CA ASN A 52 -16.14 -7.71 3.77
C ASN A 52 -16.24 -6.26 3.32
N TYR A 53 -15.11 -5.62 3.13
CA TYR A 53 -15.03 -4.28 2.53
C TYR A 53 -14.09 -4.25 1.33
N TYR A 54 -14.27 -3.26 0.49
CA TYR A 54 -13.39 -2.95 -0.64
C TYR A 54 -12.85 -1.54 -0.45
N GLY A 55 -11.66 -1.27 -0.98
CA GLY A 55 -11.08 0.06 -0.84
C GLY A 55 -10.15 0.43 -1.97
N LEU A 56 -9.99 1.74 -2.13
CA LEU A 56 -9.04 2.36 -3.04
C LEU A 56 -8.07 3.20 -2.23
N ARG A 57 -6.80 3.13 -2.57
CA ARG A 57 -5.70 3.79 -1.86
C ARG A 57 -4.84 4.58 -2.83
N ILE A 58 -4.36 5.74 -2.37
CA ILE A 58 -3.36 6.54 -3.08
C ILE A 58 -2.53 7.30 -2.06
N GLY A 59 -1.24 7.44 -2.33
CA GLY A 59 -0.38 8.25 -1.46
C GLY A 59 1.08 8.26 -1.89
N PRO A 60 1.91 9.05 -1.22
CA PRO A 60 3.35 9.04 -1.42
C PRO A 60 4.02 7.82 -0.79
N SER A 61 5.03 7.30 -1.47
CA SER A 61 5.99 6.33 -0.96
C SER A 61 7.34 7.00 -0.71
N PHE A 62 8.01 6.61 0.36
CA PHE A 62 9.35 7.05 0.71
C PHE A 62 10.20 5.80 0.93
N SER A 63 11.04 5.47 -0.03
CA SER A 63 11.80 4.22 -0.03
C SER A 63 13.30 4.47 0.04
N THR A 64 13.98 3.53 0.66
CA THR A 64 15.43 3.44 0.71
C THR A 64 15.84 2.01 0.38
N VAL A 65 17.05 1.84 -0.09
CA VAL A 65 17.68 0.53 -0.24
C VAL A 65 18.82 0.46 0.75
N SER A 66 18.81 -0.54 1.60
CA SER A 66 19.92 -0.92 2.47
C SER A 66 20.72 -2.00 1.76
N SER A 67 22.03 -1.82 1.63
CA SER A 67 22.89 -2.71 0.85
C SER A 67 24.25 -2.87 1.53
N ASP A 68 24.85 -4.05 1.40
CA ASP A 68 26.26 -4.29 1.77
C ASP A 68 27.21 -3.62 0.77
N ASP A 69 26.74 -3.31 -0.45
CA ASP A 69 27.50 -2.53 -1.43
C ASP A 69 27.46 -1.04 -1.08
N LYS A 70 28.66 -0.48 -0.82
CA LYS A 70 28.84 0.96 -0.54
C LYS A 70 28.30 1.88 -1.63
N THR A 71 28.09 1.38 -2.86
CA THR A 71 27.53 2.14 -3.98
C THR A 71 26.02 2.34 -3.84
N LEU A 72 25.31 1.43 -3.16
CA LEU A 72 23.87 1.51 -2.95
C LEU A 72 23.51 1.92 -1.52
N ASP A 73 24.33 1.53 -0.53
CA ASP A 73 24.07 1.80 0.87
C ASP A 73 24.22 3.29 1.25
N GLY A 74 23.46 3.74 2.26
CA GLY A 74 23.48 5.11 2.78
C GLY A 74 22.91 6.15 1.80
N GLY A 75 22.09 5.72 0.85
CA GLY A 75 21.38 6.60 -0.07
C GLY A 75 20.29 7.44 0.61
N ASN A 76 19.93 8.56 -0.03
CA ASN A 76 18.78 9.35 0.38
C ASN A 76 17.49 8.67 -0.08
N ALA A 77 16.40 8.85 0.70
CA ALA A 77 15.09 8.34 0.35
C ALA A 77 14.63 8.82 -1.03
N GLN A 78 14.08 7.90 -1.80
CA GLN A 78 13.36 8.17 -3.04
C GLN A 78 11.89 8.36 -2.71
N THR A 79 11.32 9.46 -3.20
CA THR A 79 9.86 9.68 -3.13
C THR A 79 9.22 9.16 -4.40
N GLY A 80 8.18 8.35 -4.25
CA GLY A 80 7.40 7.77 -5.33
C GLY A 80 5.90 7.86 -5.08
N LEU A 81 5.14 7.19 -5.91
CA LEU A 81 3.68 7.05 -5.83
C LEU A 81 3.33 5.63 -5.40
N ASN A 82 2.34 5.52 -4.52
CA ASN A 82 1.65 4.28 -4.21
C ASN A 82 0.17 4.43 -4.56
N VAL A 83 -0.38 3.50 -5.35
CA VAL A 83 -1.80 3.48 -5.72
C VAL A 83 -2.28 2.05 -5.84
N GLY A 84 -3.45 1.76 -5.28
CA GLY A 84 -3.96 0.38 -5.30
C GLY A 84 -5.42 0.25 -4.94
N ALA A 85 -5.88 -0.99 -5.07
CA ALA A 85 -7.20 -1.44 -4.63
C ALA A 85 -7.03 -2.61 -3.66
N VAL A 86 -7.88 -2.64 -2.64
CA VAL A 86 -7.83 -3.64 -1.57
C VAL A 86 -9.19 -4.30 -1.35
N VAL A 87 -9.15 -5.50 -0.81
CA VAL A 87 -10.29 -6.20 -0.24
C VAL A 87 -9.94 -6.64 1.18
N GLY A 88 -10.82 -6.31 2.13
CA GLY A 88 -10.77 -6.80 3.50
C GLY A 88 -11.79 -7.92 3.67
N ILE A 89 -11.30 -9.11 3.93
CA ILE A 89 -12.11 -10.32 4.15
C ILE A 89 -12.25 -10.51 5.64
N ALA A 90 -13.49 -10.50 6.15
CA ALA A 90 -13.75 -10.71 7.56
C ALA A 90 -13.33 -12.13 7.99
N LEU A 91 -12.47 -12.20 9.01
CA LEU A 91 -11.99 -13.47 9.58
C LEU A 91 -12.86 -13.97 10.73
N SER A 92 -13.73 -13.13 11.28
CA SER A 92 -14.54 -13.47 12.45
C SER A 92 -15.89 -12.73 12.45
N ASP A 93 -16.93 -13.43 12.89
CA ASP A 93 -18.25 -12.83 13.15
C ASP A 93 -18.34 -12.18 14.55
N ARG A 94 -17.32 -12.39 15.40
CA ARG A 94 -17.31 -11.94 16.81
C ARG A 94 -16.39 -10.76 17.08
N ALA A 95 -15.46 -10.51 16.17
CA ALA A 95 -14.48 -9.44 16.29
C ALA A 95 -14.21 -8.83 14.91
N PRO A 96 -14.00 -7.52 14.80
CA PRO A 96 -13.71 -6.83 13.53
C PRO A 96 -12.26 -7.06 13.11
N VAL A 97 -11.94 -8.32 12.79
CA VAL A 97 -10.64 -8.78 12.30
C VAL A 97 -10.77 -9.12 10.83
N PHE A 98 -9.87 -8.61 10.03
CA PHE A 98 -9.89 -8.74 8.58
C PHE A 98 -8.56 -9.26 8.06
N PHE A 99 -8.61 -10.10 7.04
CA PHE A 99 -7.48 -10.35 6.15
C PHE A 99 -7.58 -9.36 5.00
N GLU A 100 -6.66 -8.41 4.94
CA GLU A 100 -6.61 -7.44 3.85
C GLU A 100 -5.56 -7.85 2.83
N THR A 101 -5.98 -7.94 1.58
CA THR A 101 -5.13 -8.16 0.41
C THR A 101 -5.58 -7.23 -0.72
N GLY A 102 -4.84 -7.21 -1.83
CA GLY A 102 -5.15 -6.33 -2.96
C GLY A 102 -4.03 -6.28 -3.97
N LEU A 103 -4.05 -5.25 -4.78
CA LEU A 103 -3.00 -4.97 -5.76
C LEU A 103 -2.64 -3.51 -5.73
N TYR A 104 -1.35 -3.23 -5.54
CA TYR A 104 -0.77 -1.89 -5.56
C TYR A 104 0.24 -1.76 -6.69
N TYR A 105 0.30 -0.59 -7.28
CA TYR A 105 1.46 -0.10 -8.00
C TYR A 105 2.24 0.81 -7.05
N THR A 106 3.48 0.43 -6.74
CA THR A 106 4.32 1.12 -5.79
C THR A 106 5.64 1.50 -6.44
N GLU A 107 5.96 2.77 -6.46
CA GLU A 107 7.26 3.27 -6.88
C GLU A 107 8.20 3.27 -5.68
N LYS A 108 9.26 2.46 -5.77
CA LYS A 108 10.34 2.34 -4.79
C LYS A 108 11.67 2.77 -5.44
N GLY A 109 12.74 2.77 -4.67
CA GLY A 109 14.08 3.05 -5.18
C GLY A 109 14.94 3.84 -4.19
N GLY A 110 16.01 4.46 -4.69
CA GLY A 110 16.92 5.24 -3.87
C GLY A 110 17.71 6.27 -4.67
N LYS A 111 18.35 7.17 -3.94
CA LYS A 111 19.24 8.21 -4.46
C LYS A 111 20.55 8.19 -3.71
N LYS A 112 21.67 8.21 -4.43
CA LYS A 112 22.99 8.34 -3.84
C LYS A 112 23.80 9.42 -4.52
N LYS A 113 24.64 10.11 -3.75
CA LYS A 113 25.70 10.97 -4.27
C LYS A 113 26.93 10.11 -4.48
N LEU A 114 27.48 10.14 -5.69
CA LEU A 114 28.75 9.52 -6.04
C LEU A 114 29.92 10.46 -5.65
N ASP A 115 31.12 9.89 -5.49
CA ASP A 115 32.33 10.62 -5.10
C ASP A 115 32.70 11.75 -6.05
N ASP A 116 32.26 11.67 -7.32
CA ASP A 116 32.43 12.72 -8.34
C ASP A 116 31.37 13.85 -8.25
N GLY A 117 30.54 13.86 -7.20
CA GLY A 117 29.49 14.86 -6.96
C GLY A 117 28.19 14.64 -7.77
N LYS A 118 28.15 13.64 -8.64
CA LYS A 118 26.94 13.29 -9.39
C LYS A 118 25.97 12.52 -8.51
N LYS A 119 24.66 12.72 -8.75
CA LYS A 119 23.58 11.96 -8.08
C LYS A 119 23.17 10.79 -8.97
N MET A 120 23.34 9.58 -8.48
CA MET A 120 22.72 8.38 -9.04
C MET A 120 21.32 8.25 -8.47
N THR A 121 20.33 7.97 -9.33
CA THR A 121 18.95 7.67 -8.94
C THR A 121 18.55 6.35 -9.61
N TYR A 122 17.97 5.45 -8.83
CA TYR A 122 17.41 4.21 -9.34
C TYR A 122 15.95 4.11 -8.94
N ASP A 123 15.10 3.98 -9.95
CA ASP A 123 13.66 3.81 -9.80
C ASP A 123 13.35 2.32 -9.91
N LEU A 124 12.56 1.80 -8.99
CA LEU A 124 12.11 0.40 -8.93
C LEU A 124 10.59 0.41 -8.77
N ASN A 125 9.87 0.08 -9.84
CA ASN A 125 8.42 0.09 -9.83
C ASN A 125 7.89 -1.33 -9.71
N TYR A 126 7.04 -1.56 -8.72
CA TYR A 126 6.51 -2.88 -8.38
C TYR A 126 5.00 -2.94 -8.52
N LEU A 127 4.50 -4.11 -8.93
CA LEU A 127 3.16 -4.57 -8.57
C LEU A 127 3.27 -5.35 -7.27
N GLU A 128 2.49 -4.96 -6.26
CA GLU A 128 2.63 -5.45 -4.90
C GLU A 128 1.30 -5.97 -4.37
N VAL A 129 1.34 -7.14 -3.76
CA VAL A 129 0.21 -7.81 -3.13
C VAL A 129 0.44 -7.86 -1.62
N PRO A 130 -0.28 -7.07 -0.81
CA PRO A 130 -0.25 -7.18 0.64
C PRO A 130 -0.99 -8.42 1.12
N LEU A 131 -0.52 -8.99 2.22
CA LEU A 131 -1.09 -10.14 2.91
C LEU A 131 -1.09 -9.81 4.41
N THR A 132 -2.06 -9.02 4.86
CA THR A 132 -2.05 -8.46 6.23
C THR A 132 -3.28 -8.86 7.02
N VAL A 133 -3.11 -9.02 8.32
CA VAL A 133 -4.21 -9.12 9.28
C VAL A 133 -4.38 -7.76 9.94
N LYS A 134 -5.60 -7.26 9.93
CA LYS A 134 -6.00 -5.94 10.40
C LYS A 134 -7.09 -6.10 11.46
N TYR A 135 -6.96 -5.34 12.55
CA TYR A 135 -7.99 -5.22 13.56
C TYR A 135 -8.59 -3.81 13.54
N ALA A 136 -9.88 -3.68 13.31
CA ALA A 136 -10.56 -2.39 13.31
C ALA A 136 -11.11 -2.08 14.72
N TYR A 137 -10.26 -1.46 15.56
CA TYR A 137 -10.65 -1.09 16.92
C TYR A 137 -11.62 0.10 16.90
N PRO A 138 -12.89 -0.10 17.29
CA PRO A 138 -13.87 0.97 17.30
C PRO A 138 -13.59 1.97 18.43
N ILE A 139 -13.54 3.25 18.11
CA ILE A 139 -13.45 4.34 19.07
C ILE A 139 -14.86 4.90 19.33
N ASP A 140 -15.62 5.10 18.26
CA ASP A 140 -17.01 5.50 18.27
C ASP A 140 -17.76 4.89 17.08
N ASP A 141 -19.00 5.31 16.81
CA ASP A 141 -19.86 4.77 15.74
C ASP A 141 -19.35 5.08 14.32
N HIS A 142 -18.42 6.03 14.17
CA HIS A 142 -17.90 6.48 12.90
C HIS A 142 -16.39 6.31 12.76
N PHE A 143 -15.66 6.27 13.88
CA PHE A 143 -14.20 6.31 13.89
C PHE A 143 -13.60 5.01 14.44
N SER A 144 -12.61 4.49 13.71
CA SER A 144 -11.82 3.33 14.16
C SER A 144 -10.32 3.53 13.94
N ILE A 145 -9.53 2.92 14.81
CA ILE A 145 -8.07 2.77 14.65
C ILE A 145 -7.79 1.35 14.19
N GLN A 146 -6.93 1.20 13.18
CA GLN A 146 -6.76 -0.05 12.47
C GLN A 146 -5.28 -0.46 12.41
N PRO A 147 -4.70 -0.99 13.50
CA PRO A 147 -3.39 -1.62 13.42
C PRO A 147 -3.44 -2.86 12.53
N PHE A 148 -2.37 -3.07 11.77
CA PHE A 148 -2.23 -4.25 10.92
C PHE A 148 -0.77 -4.71 10.83
N ALA A 149 -0.61 -6.01 10.60
CA ALA A 149 0.66 -6.65 10.40
C ALA A 149 0.53 -7.82 9.42
N GLY A 150 1.61 -8.15 8.74
CA GLY A 150 1.66 -9.27 7.81
C GLY A 150 2.88 -9.25 6.92
N GLY A 151 2.70 -9.67 5.69
CA GLY A 151 3.73 -9.66 4.66
C GLY A 151 3.26 -8.97 3.39
N TYR A 152 4.18 -8.88 2.43
CA TYR A 152 3.88 -8.50 1.06
C TYR A 152 4.73 -9.30 0.08
N LEU A 153 4.22 -9.46 -1.13
CA LEU A 153 4.93 -9.99 -2.28
C LEU A 153 4.89 -8.94 -3.38
N ALA A 154 5.99 -8.73 -4.07
CA ALA A 154 6.08 -7.73 -5.12
C ALA A 154 6.82 -8.24 -6.35
N CYS A 155 6.39 -7.79 -7.52
CA CYS A 155 7.01 -8.10 -8.80
C CYS A 155 7.40 -6.80 -9.51
N GLY A 156 8.68 -6.64 -9.85
CA GLY A 156 9.21 -5.49 -10.56
C GLY A 156 8.71 -5.43 -12.00
N VAL A 157 7.99 -4.36 -12.32
CA VAL A 157 7.38 -4.15 -13.65
C VAL A 157 8.08 -3.08 -14.47
N GLY A 158 8.88 -2.22 -13.84
CA GLY A 158 9.61 -1.16 -14.55
C GLY A 158 10.54 -0.39 -13.63
N GLY A 159 11.31 0.50 -14.21
CA GLY A 159 12.25 1.36 -13.50
C GLY A 159 13.48 1.68 -14.34
N LYS A 160 14.21 2.72 -13.96
CA LYS A 160 15.41 3.17 -14.66
C LYS A 160 16.49 3.60 -13.68
N ILE A 161 17.73 3.22 -13.96
CA ILE A 161 18.90 3.74 -13.29
C ILE A 161 19.43 4.92 -14.10
N LYS A 162 19.59 6.07 -13.46
CA LYS A 162 20.08 7.31 -14.06
C LYS A 162 21.44 7.69 -13.48
N ASN A 163 22.33 8.22 -14.33
CA ASN A 163 23.65 8.73 -13.94
C ASN A 163 24.63 7.69 -13.37
N TYR A 164 24.47 6.40 -13.71
CA TYR A 164 25.39 5.34 -13.34
C TYR A 164 26.25 4.94 -14.55
N ARG A 165 27.59 5.06 -14.45
CA ARG A 165 28.62 4.74 -15.47
C ARG A 165 28.43 5.38 -16.85
N LYS A 166 27.21 5.65 -17.31
CA LYS A 166 26.86 6.27 -18.59
C LYS A 166 25.86 7.40 -18.41
N ARG A 167 25.80 8.33 -19.36
CA ARG A 167 24.82 9.43 -19.36
C ARG A 167 23.39 9.00 -19.71
N GLU A 168 23.22 7.81 -20.25
CA GLU A 168 21.91 7.26 -20.65
C GLU A 168 21.25 6.50 -19.50
N ALA A 169 19.92 6.55 -19.47
CA ALA A 169 19.14 5.83 -18.49
C ALA A 169 19.03 4.35 -18.91
N ASP A 170 19.46 3.46 -18.03
CA ASP A 170 19.40 2.02 -18.23
C ASP A 170 18.22 1.40 -17.47
N PRO A 171 17.61 0.27 -17.95
CA PRO A 171 16.57 -0.43 -17.21
C PRO A 171 17.10 -0.95 -15.87
N SER A 172 16.30 -0.77 -14.79
CA SER A 172 16.68 -1.25 -13.45
C SER A 172 16.65 -2.77 -13.37
N PHE A 173 15.61 -3.39 -13.93
CA PHE A 173 15.44 -4.84 -13.91
C PHE A 173 16.11 -5.48 -15.12
N SER A 174 17.32 -6.01 -14.92
CA SER A 174 18.08 -6.78 -15.90
C SER A 174 18.68 -8.03 -15.24
N SER A 175 19.21 -8.96 -16.05
CA SER A 175 19.85 -10.20 -15.55
C SER A 175 20.98 -9.95 -14.55
N ASP A 176 21.62 -8.78 -14.62
CA ASP A 176 22.87 -8.51 -13.91
C ASP A 176 22.69 -7.49 -12.76
N ARG A 177 21.50 -6.87 -12.60
CA ARG A 177 21.27 -5.77 -11.66
C ARG A 177 20.22 -6.11 -10.59
N PHE A 178 18.96 -5.66 -10.80
CA PHE A 178 17.89 -5.87 -9.83
C PHE A 178 17.00 -7.05 -10.22
N LYS A 179 16.69 -7.90 -9.25
CA LYS A 179 15.72 -8.98 -9.37
C LYS A 179 14.31 -8.38 -9.42
N ARG A 180 13.41 -9.06 -10.14
CA ARG A 180 12.02 -8.63 -10.23
C ARG A 180 11.20 -8.97 -8.99
N PHE A 181 11.62 -9.99 -8.24
CA PHE A 181 10.90 -10.43 -7.05
C PHE A 181 11.40 -9.67 -5.82
N ASP A 182 10.45 -9.14 -5.06
CA ASP A 182 10.66 -8.56 -3.74
C ASP A 182 9.58 -9.10 -2.79
N GLY A 183 9.87 -9.15 -1.51
CA GLY A 183 8.93 -9.57 -0.49
C GLY A 183 9.50 -9.36 0.89
N GLY A 184 8.60 -9.22 1.85
CA GLY A 184 9.01 -8.92 3.22
C GLY A 184 7.84 -8.82 4.18
N LEU A 185 8.11 -8.16 5.30
CA LEU A 185 7.13 -7.87 6.33
C LEU A 185 6.50 -6.49 6.08
N ARG A 186 5.23 -6.38 6.43
CA ARG A 186 4.45 -5.15 6.40
C ARG A 186 3.83 -4.90 7.74
N LEU A 187 4.05 -3.71 8.27
CA LEU A 187 3.48 -3.23 9.53
C LEU A 187 2.86 -1.87 9.30
N GLY A 188 1.75 -1.57 9.98
CA GLY A 188 1.16 -0.24 9.86
C GLY A 188 -0.01 -0.03 10.82
N CYS A 189 -0.48 1.21 10.76
CA CYS A 189 -1.68 1.61 11.50
C CYS A 189 -2.50 2.57 10.62
N GLY A 190 -3.77 2.24 10.46
CA GLY A 190 -4.73 3.07 9.78
C GLY A 190 -5.71 3.73 10.73
N VAL A 191 -6.41 4.71 10.21
CA VAL A 191 -7.58 5.32 10.81
C VAL A 191 -8.69 5.35 9.76
N ALA A 192 -9.91 5.11 10.19
CA ALA A 192 -11.07 5.24 9.34
C ALA A 192 -12.13 6.12 9.99
N TYR A 193 -12.74 6.95 9.17
CA TYR A 193 -13.90 7.75 9.52
C TYR A 193 -14.96 7.54 8.44
N ASP A 194 -16.01 6.79 8.77
CA ASP A 194 -16.99 6.28 7.81
C ASP A 194 -16.32 5.59 6.61
N MET A 195 -16.44 6.16 5.42
CA MET A 195 -15.83 5.66 4.19
C MET A 195 -14.38 6.11 3.99
N PHE A 196 -13.94 7.16 4.67
CA PHE A 196 -12.60 7.71 4.50
C PHE A 196 -11.58 6.90 5.30
N TYR A 197 -10.44 6.69 4.70
CA TYR A 197 -9.36 5.91 5.29
C TYR A 197 -8.02 6.60 5.07
N ALA A 198 -7.17 6.54 6.07
CA ALA A 198 -5.75 6.90 5.95
C ALA A 198 -4.89 5.93 6.74
N ASP A 199 -3.70 5.60 6.25
CA ASP A 199 -2.75 4.75 6.96
C ASP A 199 -1.30 5.22 6.81
N LEU A 200 -0.50 4.82 7.78
CA LEU A 200 0.95 4.82 7.72
C LEU A 200 1.42 3.37 7.71
N THR A 201 2.12 2.99 6.64
CA THR A 201 2.62 1.63 6.41
C THR A 201 4.14 1.63 6.29
N TYR A 202 4.80 0.66 6.90
CA TYR A 202 6.22 0.41 6.72
C TYR A 202 6.47 -1.02 6.23
N ASP A 203 7.14 -1.12 5.10
CA ASP A 203 7.59 -2.37 4.50
C ASP A 203 9.06 -2.60 4.81
N VAL A 204 9.35 -3.76 5.37
CA VAL A 204 10.71 -4.28 5.59
C VAL A 204 10.98 -5.37 4.56
N GLY A 205 11.74 -5.06 3.52
CA GLY A 205 12.15 -6.05 2.51
C GLY A 205 13.06 -7.11 3.13
N LEU A 206 12.72 -8.38 2.95
CA LEU A 206 13.53 -9.52 3.36
C LEU A 206 14.18 -10.23 2.17
N ALA A 207 13.59 -10.09 0.99
CA ALA A 207 14.15 -10.66 -0.23
C ALA A 207 15.41 -9.88 -0.67
N ASN A 208 16.44 -10.60 -1.10
CA ASN A 208 17.57 -9.97 -1.78
C ASN A 208 17.14 -9.56 -3.20
N ILE A 209 17.08 -8.25 -3.43
CA ILE A 209 16.62 -7.65 -4.69
C ILE A 209 17.74 -7.46 -5.72
N CYS A 210 18.99 -7.81 -5.41
CA CYS A 210 20.13 -7.63 -6.32
C CYS A 210 20.65 -8.96 -6.88
N HIS A 211 21.25 -8.88 -8.07
CA HIS A 211 22.07 -9.91 -8.71
C HIS A 211 23.57 -9.64 -8.44
N ASP A 212 24.44 -10.38 -9.12
CA ASP A 212 25.89 -10.46 -8.90
C ASP A 212 26.66 -9.12 -9.02
N GLU A 213 26.07 -8.09 -9.65
CA GLU A 213 26.71 -6.78 -9.78
C GLU A 213 26.67 -5.96 -8.48
N PHE A 214 25.69 -6.24 -7.59
CA PHE A 214 25.53 -5.59 -6.29
C PHE A 214 25.36 -6.64 -5.20
N ASP A 215 25.97 -6.40 -4.04
CA ASP A 215 25.84 -7.25 -2.85
C ASP A 215 24.40 -7.30 -2.35
N THR A 216 24.17 -8.14 -1.34
CA THR A 216 22.83 -8.32 -0.74
C THR A 216 22.19 -6.97 -0.41
N SER A 217 21.00 -6.76 -0.95
CA SER A 217 20.28 -5.50 -0.81
C SER A 217 18.80 -5.74 -0.52
N HIS A 218 18.24 -4.91 0.36
CA HIS A 218 16.86 -4.99 0.81
C HIS A 218 16.17 -3.64 0.67
N ASN A 219 14.88 -3.66 0.29
CA ASN A 219 14.04 -2.48 0.26
C ASN A 219 13.50 -2.14 1.65
N GLY A 220 13.52 -0.84 2.00
CA GLY A 220 12.71 -0.28 3.06
C GLY A 220 11.77 0.76 2.46
N CYS A 221 10.48 0.72 2.79
CA CYS A 221 9.53 1.67 2.22
C CYS A 221 8.50 2.12 3.26
N LEU A 222 8.43 3.44 3.48
CA LEU A 222 7.38 4.07 4.26
C LEU A 222 6.34 4.63 3.28
N THR A 223 5.07 4.30 3.47
CA THR A 223 3.96 4.85 2.67
C THR A 223 2.95 5.53 3.57
N LEU A 224 2.43 6.66 3.11
CA LEU A 224 1.28 7.34 3.69
C LEU A 224 0.14 7.26 2.69
N ASN A 225 -0.87 6.46 2.97
CA ASN A 225 -1.98 6.25 2.07
C ASN A 225 -3.22 7.00 2.53
N PHE A 226 -3.98 7.50 1.57
CA PHE A 226 -5.33 8.01 1.73
C PHE A 226 -6.27 7.21 0.84
N GLY A 227 -7.50 7.03 1.26
CA GLY A 227 -8.41 6.24 0.45
C GLY A 227 -9.85 6.31 0.90
N VAL A 228 -10.64 5.50 0.21
CA VAL A 228 -12.06 5.30 0.49
C VAL A 228 -12.33 3.81 0.56
N ASN A 229 -13.21 3.41 1.47
CA ASN A 229 -13.72 2.05 1.58
C ASN A 229 -15.23 2.03 1.35
N PHE A 230 -15.74 0.89 0.86
CA PHE A 230 -17.14 0.67 0.54
C PHE A 230 -17.51 -0.81 0.57
#